data_16ec589ce760bf9c4491be6a4ad33fd5
#
_entry.id   16ec589ce760bf9c4491be6a4ad33fd5
#
_cell.length_a   1.000
_cell.length_b   1.000
_cell.length_c   1.000
_cell.angle_alpha   90.00
_cell.angle_beta   90.00
_cell.angle_gamma   90.00
#
_symmetry.space_group_name_H-M   'P 1'
#
loop_
_entity.id
_entity.type
_entity.pdbx_description
1 polymer ?
#
loop_
_entity_poly.entity_id
_entity_poly.type
_entity_poly.pdbx_seq_one_letter_code
_entity_poly.pdbx_strand_id
1 'polypeptide(L)'
;LPPNLRGYAPEVVGVAKSNAKVIISQQGRVLYETTVAAGPFRIQDIDDAVSGELNVRVEEQDGSVQEFTMNTASIPYLTRPGSVRYKLALGKPSDMNHRYRGPLFGTGEFSWGVSNGWSLYGGALLGGDYNAAALGIGRDLMLLGAMSFDITQSRARLPYDRETLSGGSYRLSYSKSFDELDSQVTFAGYRFSEQSFMSMSEFLDARQFGRRFGNSKEMYTISYSQQLRELGLSAYLNYNHQTYWDRPANDRYNLTMSRYFDIGRFRSLSLSLTAYRNRYNERNDDGAYLSLSVPWGNGASVSYNATLNRSDNTHRVSYYDRLDERSNYQLSAGGSRSGANLSGYYTRDSDMARVSANASYQQDRYSAIGLSAQGGMTLTAEGGALHRSNIPGSTRLLLDTEGVSGVPVRGYGSAAATNRWGKAVVTDVNSYYRNKASIDLDKLGDNAEATKSVVQATLTEGAIGYRKFAVIAGEKAMAVIRLADGSEPPFGATVLNARKQETGIVNDGGSVYLSGINAGERMTVRWGGAGQCEVQMPTPLPAEMLTTNLLLPCRALSAGDGGNEH
;
A
#
# COMPACT_ATOMS: atom_id res chain seq x y z
N LEU A 1 10.74 -3.81 -14.16
CA LEU A 1 10.75 -5.21 -14.60
C LEU A 1 9.57 -5.47 -15.53
N PRO A 2 9.73 -6.23 -16.62
CA PRO A 2 8.61 -6.71 -17.40
C PRO A 2 7.59 -7.43 -16.53
N PRO A 3 6.29 -7.46 -16.88
CA PRO A 3 5.27 -8.10 -16.04
C PRO A 3 5.56 -9.55 -15.66
N ASN A 4 6.23 -10.30 -16.53
CA ASN A 4 6.63 -11.68 -16.29
C ASN A 4 7.83 -11.83 -15.33
N LEU A 5 8.56 -10.76 -15.08
CA LEU A 5 9.70 -10.72 -14.15
C LEU A 5 9.34 -9.99 -12.85
N ARG A 6 8.14 -9.45 -12.73
CA ARG A 6 7.62 -8.97 -11.46
C ARG A 6 7.39 -10.17 -10.57
N GLY A 7 8.09 -10.22 -9.46
CA GLY A 7 7.78 -11.22 -8.45
C GLY A 7 6.30 -11.15 -8.09
N TYR A 8 5.73 -12.28 -7.76
CA TYR A 8 4.41 -12.33 -7.12
C TYR A 8 4.49 -11.49 -5.84
N ALA A 9 3.64 -10.48 -5.73
CA ALA A 9 3.60 -9.66 -4.52
C ALA A 9 3.35 -10.56 -3.31
N PRO A 10 4.12 -10.45 -2.23
CA PRO A 10 3.91 -11.29 -1.06
C PRO A 10 2.49 -11.13 -0.55
N GLU A 11 1.85 -12.25 -0.33
CA GLU A 11 0.47 -12.29 0.12
C GLU A 11 0.39 -13.15 1.38
N VAL A 12 -0.11 -12.55 2.46
CA VAL A 12 -0.34 -13.26 3.70
C VAL A 12 -1.81 -13.58 3.83
N VAL A 13 -2.13 -14.86 3.88
CA VAL A 13 -3.49 -15.36 4.06
C VAL A 13 -3.62 -16.14 5.34
N GLY A 14 -4.75 -16.00 5.98
CA GLY A 14 -5.08 -16.72 7.19
C GLY A 14 -6.55 -16.55 7.55
N VAL A 15 -6.94 -17.12 8.69
CA VAL A 15 -8.29 -17.01 9.23
C VAL A 15 -8.22 -16.44 10.63
N ALA A 16 -8.90 -15.31 10.85
CA ALA A 16 -9.07 -14.73 12.16
C ALA A 16 -10.39 -15.21 12.77
N LYS A 17 -10.36 -15.67 14.01
CA LYS A 17 -11.55 -16.15 14.73
C LYS A 17 -12.40 -15.02 15.27
N SER A 18 -11.77 -13.89 15.53
CA SER A 18 -12.38 -12.65 15.99
C SER A 18 -11.77 -11.48 15.23
N ASN A 19 -12.14 -10.24 15.54
CA ASN A 19 -11.37 -9.10 15.09
C ASN A 19 -9.96 -9.20 15.65
N ALA A 20 -8.98 -9.39 14.82
CA ALA A 20 -7.64 -9.76 15.23
C ALA A 20 -6.61 -8.74 14.76
N LYS A 21 -5.53 -8.63 15.52
CA LYS A 21 -4.35 -7.89 15.15
C LYS A 21 -3.39 -8.83 14.44
N VAL A 22 -3.01 -8.51 13.21
CA VAL A 22 -2.07 -9.29 12.43
C VAL A 22 -0.75 -8.53 12.34
N ILE A 23 0.32 -9.18 12.77
CA ILE A 23 1.67 -8.61 12.76
C ILE A 23 2.54 -9.49 11.87
N ILE A 24 3.10 -8.89 10.84
CA ILE A 24 3.99 -9.55 9.90
C ILE A 24 5.40 -9.03 10.13
N SER A 25 6.30 -9.92 10.44
CA SER A 25 7.70 -9.58 10.72
C SER A 25 8.67 -10.47 9.94
N GLN A 26 9.88 -9.97 9.75
CA GLN A 26 10.97 -10.69 9.13
C GLN A 26 12.25 -10.39 9.91
N GLN A 27 12.94 -11.44 10.35
CA GLN A 27 14.18 -11.31 11.13
C GLN A 27 14.05 -10.36 12.33
N GLY A 28 12.92 -10.43 13.04
CA GLY A 28 12.65 -9.57 14.19
C GLY A 28 12.17 -8.16 13.87
N ARG A 29 12.12 -7.78 12.60
CA ARG A 29 11.63 -6.48 12.16
C ARG A 29 10.17 -6.56 11.72
N VAL A 30 9.30 -5.74 12.31
CA VAL A 30 7.91 -5.65 11.90
C VAL A 30 7.84 -4.97 10.53
N LEU A 31 7.28 -5.68 9.56
CA LEU A 31 7.08 -5.17 8.20
C LEU A 31 5.71 -4.52 8.03
N TYR A 32 4.71 -5.10 8.67
CA TYR A 32 3.34 -4.63 8.55
C TYR A 32 2.52 -5.08 9.76
N GLU A 33 1.67 -4.21 10.23
CA GLU A 33 0.76 -4.47 11.35
C GLU A 33 -0.59 -3.88 11.03
N THR A 34 -1.66 -4.67 11.17
CA THR A 34 -3.02 -4.23 10.87
C THR A 34 -4.03 -4.98 11.72
N THR A 35 -5.23 -4.45 11.79
CA THR A 35 -6.38 -5.13 12.39
C THR A 35 -7.29 -5.62 11.28
N VAL A 36 -7.73 -6.87 11.38
CA VAL A 36 -8.61 -7.52 10.41
C VAL A 36 -9.92 -7.92 11.08
N ALA A 37 -10.98 -7.96 10.30
CA ALA A 37 -12.26 -8.47 10.77
C ALA A 37 -12.20 -10.00 10.94
N ALA A 38 -13.10 -10.54 11.74
CA ALA A 38 -13.22 -11.98 11.90
C ALA A 38 -13.52 -12.64 10.54
N GLY A 39 -12.84 -13.74 10.27
CA GLY A 39 -12.94 -14.49 9.03
C GLY A 39 -11.62 -14.59 8.29
N PRO A 40 -11.62 -15.07 7.03
CA PRO A 40 -10.41 -15.11 6.22
C PRO A 40 -9.90 -13.70 5.96
N PHE A 41 -8.58 -13.54 6.06
CA PHE A 41 -7.92 -12.30 5.70
C PHE A 41 -6.86 -12.53 4.65
N ARG A 42 -6.65 -11.50 3.83
CA ARG A 42 -5.64 -11.48 2.78
C ARG A 42 -4.93 -10.14 2.85
N ILE A 43 -3.65 -10.16 3.16
CA ILE A 43 -2.81 -8.97 3.27
C ILE A 43 -1.87 -8.93 2.07
N GLN A 44 -2.05 -7.92 1.24
CA GLN A 44 -1.26 -7.68 0.03
C GLN A 44 -0.39 -6.42 0.13
N ASP A 45 -0.50 -5.67 1.21
CA ASP A 45 0.17 -4.38 1.41
C ASP A 45 1.62 -4.53 1.88
N ILE A 46 2.26 -5.63 1.52
CA ILE A 46 3.67 -5.89 1.80
C ILE A 46 4.46 -5.54 0.55
N ASP A 47 5.58 -4.83 0.74
CA ASP A 47 6.48 -4.46 -0.35
C ASP A 47 6.86 -5.71 -1.17
N ASP A 48 6.71 -5.63 -2.49
CA ASP A 48 7.08 -6.69 -3.43
C ASP A 48 8.59 -7.00 -3.42
N ALA A 49 9.40 -6.12 -2.87
CA ALA A 49 10.82 -6.34 -2.64
C ALA A 49 11.11 -7.24 -1.42
N VAL A 50 10.11 -7.50 -0.58
CA VAL A 50 10.26 -8.39 0.57
C VAL A 50 10.30 -9.84 0.12
N SER A 51 11.28 -10.58 0.59
CA SER A 51 11.47 -11.98 0.23
C SER A 51 11.92 -12.81 1.41
N GLY A 52 11.75 -14.11 1.25
CA GLY A 52 12.16 -15.07 2.23
C GLY A 52 11.06 -15.41 3.23
N GLU A 53 11.46 -15.83 4.40
CA GLU A 53 10.56 -16.29 5.44
C GLU A 53 9.93 -15.11 6.19
N LEU A 54 8.61 -15.08 6.23
CA LEU A 54 7.85 -14.13 7.02
C LEU A 54 7.28 -14.82 8.25
N ASN A 55 7.37 -14.14 9.40
CA ASN A 55 6.69 -14.55 10.63
C ASN A 55 5.37 -13.81 10.73
N VAL A 56 4.28 -14.54 10.86
CA VAL A 56 2.94 -13.99 10.98
C VAL A 56 2.40 -14.32 12.36
N ARG A 57 1.97 -13.29 13.07
CA ARG A 57 1.34 -13.41 14.39
C ARG A 57 -0.07 -12.84 14.33
N VAL A 58 -1.04 -13.65 14.70
CA VAL A 58 -2.45 -13.26 14.78
C VAL A 58 -2.84 -13.21 16.24
N GLU A 59 -3.09 -12.03 16.76
CA GLU A 59 -3.55 -11.81 18.13
C GLU A 59 -5.05 -11.63 18.14
N GLU A 60 -5.75 -12.62 18.68
CA GLU A 60 -7.20 -12.59 18.82
C GLU A 60 -7.64 -11.72 20.01
N GLN A 61 -8.88 -11.27 20.01
CA GLN A 61 -9.37 -10.41 21.09
C GLN A 61 -9.55 -11.11 22.42
N ASP A 62 -9.67 -12.42 22.43
CA ASP A 62 -9.69 -13.22 23.67
C ASP A 62 -8.29 -13.42 24.28
N GLY A 63 -7.26 -12.87 23.67
CA GLY A 63 -5.88 -13.02 24.08
C GLY A 63 -5.17 -14.23 23.50
N SER A 64 -5.84 -15.09 22.75
CA SER A 64 -5.20 -16.21 22.07
C SER A 64 -4.35 -15.72 20.91
N VAL A 65 -3.24 -16.42 20.64
CA VAL A 65 -2.28 -16.06 19.63
C VAL A 65 -2.01 -17.26 18.73
N GLN A 66 -2.01 -17.01 17.41
CA GLN A 66 -1.50 -17.96 16.43
C GLN A 66 -0.23 -17.39 15.82
N GLU A 67 0.80 -18.20 15.71
CA GLU A 67 2.02 -17.85 14.99
C GLU A 67 2.32 -18.90 13.94
N PHE A 68 2.73 -18.43 12.77
CA PHE A 68 3.16 -19.28 11.69
C PHE A 68 4.18 -18.56 10.81
N THR A 69 4.97 -19.34 10.10
CA THR A 69 5.92 -18.83 9.13
C THR A 69 5.42 -19.08 7.72
N MET A 70 5.66 -18.13 6.84
CA MET A 70 5.37 -18.26 5.42
C MET A 70 6.61 -17.90 4.62
N ASN A 71 6.87 -18.64 3.54
CA ASN A 71 7.77 -18.16 2.51
C ASN A 71 7.01 -17.31 1.51
N THR A 72 7.61 -16.21 1.10
CA THR A 72 7.04 -15.36 0.05
C THR A 72 7.12 -16.06 -1.30
N ALA A 73 6.04 -15.93 -2.07
CA ALA A 73 5.95 -16.51 -3.41
C ALA A 73 6.63 -15.63 -4.47
N SER A 74 7.69 -14.93 -4.12
CA SER A 74 8.44 -14.13 -5.08
C SER A 74 9.87 -14.60 -5.15
N ILE A 75 10.47 -14.49 -6.33
CA ILE A 75 11.91 -14.52 -6.48
C ILE A 75 12.36 -13.08 -6.56
N PRO A 76 12.63 -12.44 -5.43
CA PRO A 76 12.77 -10.98 -5.37
C PRO A 76 14.11 -10.51 -5.83
N TYR A 77 15.01 -11.42 -6.08
CA TYR A 77 16.39 -11.11 -6.38
C TYR A 77 16.69 -11.15 -7.88
N LEU A 78 15.67 -11.31 -8.71
CA LEU A 78 15.81 -11.01 -10.14
C LEU A 78 15.77 -9.50 -10.34
N THR A 79 16.91 -8.96 -10.73
CA THR A 79 17.10 -7.53 -10.92
C THR A 79 17.35 -7.24 -12.40
N ARG A 80 16.84 -6.11 -12.86
CA ARG A 80 17.06 -5.63 -14.22
C ARG A 80 18.55 -5.57 -14.55
N PRO A 81 18.99 -6.05 -15.73
CA PRO A 81 20.40 -6.00 -16.12
C PRO A 81 21.00 -4.61 -15.97
N GLY A 82 22.18 -4.53 -15.34
CA GLY A 82 22.88 -3.28 -15.07
C GLY A 82 22.40 -2.49 -13.87
N SER A 83 21.30 -2.88 -13.24
CA SER A 83 20.78 -2.23 -12.04
C SER A 83 21.28 -2.90 -10.77
N VAL A 84 21.45 -2.11 -9.73
CA VAL A 84 21.75 -2.59 -8.37
C VAL A 84 20.69 -2.08 -7.42
N ARG A 85 20.02 -3.00 -6.74
CA ARG A 85 19.10 -2.69 -5.63
C ARG A 85 19.82 -2.93 -4.33
N TYR A 86 19.66 -2.05 -3.36
CA TYR A 86 20.30 -2.21 -2.07
C TYR A 86 19.44 -1.66 -0.94
N LYS A 87 19.65 -2.21 0.25
CA LYS A 87 19.07 -1.71 1.49
C LYS A 87 20.14 -1.71 2.56
N LEU A 88 20.19 -0.63 3.33
CA LEU A 88 21.05 -0.51 4.51
C LEU A 88 20.17 -0.12 5.69
N ALA A 89 20.39 -0.76 6.83
CA ALA A 89 19.65 -0.45 8.03
C ALA A 89 20.54 -0.58 9.26
N LEU A 90 20.29 0.27 10.23
CA LEU A 90 20.93 0.25 11.55
C LEU A 90 19.83 0.34 12.59
N GLY A 91 19.87 -0.51 13.59
CA GLY A 91 18.81 -0.51 14.57
C GLY A 91 19.09 -1.44 15.76
N LYS A 92 18.08 -1.53 16.59
CA LYS A 92 18.06 -2.41 17.74
C LYS A 92 16.78 -3.25 17.71
N PRO A 93 16.85 -4.59 17.90
CA PRO A 93 15.65 -5.41 17.87
C PRO A 93 14.64 -5.01 18.95
N SER A 94 13.37 -5.07 18.62
CA SER A 94 12.28 -4.86 19.57
C SER A 94 11.35 -6.08 19.60
N ASP A 95 10.76 -6.33 20.76
CA ASP A 95 9.77 -7.40 20.91
C ASP A 95 8.35 -6.92 20.56
N MET A 96 7.38 -7.80 20.69
CA MET A 96 5.97 -7.51 20.41
C MET A 96 5.36 -6.46 21.36
N ASN A 97 5.97 -6.24 22.52
CA ASN A 97 5.56 -5.21 23.48
C ASN A 97 6.31 -3.88 23.24
N HIS A 98 6.97 -3.74 22.09
CA HIS A 98 7.78 -2.58 21.71
C HIS A 98 8.95 -2.30 22.66
N ARG A 99 9.44 -3.32 23.35
CA ARG A 99 10.62 -3.23 24.18
C ARG A 99 11.85 -3.65 23.38
N TYR A 100 12.93 -2.92 23.53
CA TYR A 100 14.18 -3.29 22.91
C TYR A 100 14.75 -4.56 23.54
N ARG A 101 15.15 -5.49 22.70
CA ARG A 101 15.85 -6.70 23.12
C ARG A 101 17.00 -7.01 22.16
N GLY A 102 18.15 -7.34 22.72
CA GLY A 102 19.31 -7.71 21.93
C GLY A 102 20.25 -6.55 21.61
N PRO A 103 21.33 -6.84 20.87
CA PRO A 103 22.36 -5.88 20.57
C PRO A 103 21.97 -4.92 19.45
N LEU A 104 22.67 -3.79 19.38
CA LEU A 104 22.64 -2.92 18.21
C LEU A 104 23.16 -3.73 16.99
N PHE A 105 22.46 -3.65 15.86
CA PHE A 105 22.85 -4.33 14.66
C PHE A 105 22.85 -3.42 13.44
N GLY A 106 23.67 -3.76 12.46
CA GLY A 106 23.64 -3.20 11.13
C GLY A 106 23.37 -4.30 10.11
N THR A 107 22.57 -4.01 9.10
CA THR A 107 22.31 -4.93 8.00
C THR A 107 22.44 -4.22 6.67
N GLY A 108 22.97 -4.93 5.68
CA GLY A 108 23.05 -4.47 4.30
C GLY A 108 22.73 -5.62 3.37
N GLU A 109 21.99 -5.34 2.34
CA GLU A 109 21.67 -6.31 1.29
C GLU A 109 21.72 -5.65 -0.08
N PHE A 110 22.02 -6.46 -1.09
CA PHE A 110 22.07 -6.01 -2.47
C PHE A 110 21.50 -7.05 -3.42
N SER A 111 21.06 -6.60 -4.58
CA SER A 111 20.70 -7.44 -5.71
C SER A 111 21.16 -6.76 -6.98
N TRP A 112 21.95 -7.45 -7.77
CA TRP A 112 22.59 -6.93 -8.98
C TRP A 112 22.20 -7.75 -10.19
N GLY A 113 21.67 -7.11 -11.20
CA GLY A 113 21.45 -7.69 -12.52
C GLY A 113 22.76 -7.77 -13.28
N VAL A 114 23.43 -8.93 -13.23
CA VAL A 114 24.76 -9.12 -13.82
C VAL A 114 24.69 -9.11 -15.34
N SER A 115 23.70 -9.82 -15.89
CA SER A 115 23.47 -9.93 -17.31
C SER A 115 22.00 -10.23 -17.58
N ASN A 116 21.65 -10.38 -18.85
CA ASN A 116 20.28 -10.75 -19.21
C ASN A 116 19.94 -12.14 -18.66
N GLY A 117 19.01 -12.19 -17.72
CA GLY A 117 18.55 -13.40 -17.09
C GLY A 117 19.34 -13.89 -15.88
N TRP A 118 20.46 -13.25 -15.50
CA TRP A 118 21.23 -13.60 -14.32
C TRP A 118 21.26 -12.45 -13.31
N SER A 119 21.07 -12.79 -12.04
CA SER A 119 21.17 -11.85 -10.92
C SER A 119 22.06 -12.44 -9.83
N LEU A 120 22.88 -11.58 -9.23
CA LEU A 120 23.67 -11.89 -8.04
C LEU A 120 23.09 -11.10 -6.86
N TYR A 121 22.88 -11.77 -5.74
CA TYR A 121 22.36 -11.09 -4.55
C TYR A 121 23.02 -11.60 -3.29
N GLY A 122 22.93 -10.81 -2.25
CA GLY A 122 23.49 -11.19 -0.96
C GLY A 122 23.33 -10.11 0.07
N GLY A 123 23.89 -10.34 1.23
CA GLY A 123 23.84 -9.39 2.32
C GLY A 123 24.60 -9.86 3.54
N ALA A 124 24.62 -9.01 4.54
CA ALA A 124 25.21 -9.29 5.83
C ALA A 124 24.42 -8.63 6.94
N LEU A 125 24.40 -9.28 8.10
CA LEU A 125 23.85 -8.75 9.34
C LEU A 125 24.95 -8.83 10.39
N LEU A 126 25.30 -7.69 10.99
CA LEU A 126 26.34 -7.57 11.99
C LEU A 126 25.74 -7.07 13.30
N GLY A 127 25.73 -7.88 14.33
CA GLY A 127 25.11 -7.58 15.62
C GLY A 127 25.95 -7.97 16.83
N GLY A 128 27.27 -7.99 16.69
CA GLY A 128 28.17 -8.38 17.77
C GLY A 128 28.20 -9.87 18.01
N ASP A 129 27.39 -10.38 18.92
CA ASP A 129 27.32 -11.79 19.25
C ASP A 129 26.56 -12.63 18.21
N TYR A 130 25.82 -11.99 17.30
CA TYR A 130 25.20 -12.63 16.16
C TYR A 130 25.61 -11.95 14.87
N ASN A 131 26.15 -12.74 13.94
CA ASN A 131 26.51 -12.25 12.62
C ASN A 131 26.10 -13.27 11.56
N ALA A 132 25.66 -12.81 10.41
CA ALA A 132 25.28 -13.64 9.30
C ALA A 132 25.68 -13.00 7.98
N ALA A 133 26.01 -13.82 7.00
CA ALA A 133 26.27 -13.38 5.64
C ALA A 133 25.60 -14.34 4.66
N ALA A 134 25.11 -13.80 3.57
CA ALA A 134 24.40 -14.56 2.55
C ALA A 134 24.90 -14.19 1.15
N LEU A 135 24.88 -15.16 0.25
CA LEU A 135 25.18 -14.98 -1.16
C LEU A 135 24.28 -15.89 -1.98
N GLY A 136 23.77 -15.39 -3.08
CA GLY A 136 22.87 -16.16 -3.93
C GLY A 136 22.90 -15.73 -5.38
N ILE A 137 22.36 -16.59 -6.22
CA ILE A 137 22.20 -16.37 -7.65
C ILE A 137 20.74 -16.60 -8.05
N GLY A 138 20.26 -15.81 -8.98
CA GLY A 138 18.95 -15.95 -9.58
C GLY A 138 19.05 -16.07 -11.10
N ARG A 139 18.19 -16.89 -11.66
CA ARG A 139 18.11 -17.12 -13.12
C ARG A 139 16.68 -16.98 -13.59
N ASP A 140 16.48 -16.15 -14.61
CA ASP A 140 15.26 -16.13 -15.39
C ASP A 140 15.32 -17.23 -16.45
N LEU A 141 14.43 -18.21 -16.32
CA LEU A 141 14.32 -19.34 -17.26
C LEU A 141 13.33 -19.06 -18.41
N MET A 142 12.94 -17.80 -18.59
CA MET A 142 11.97 -17.36 -19.60
C MET A 142 10.60 -18.04 -19.42
N LEU A 143 10.16 -18.83 -20.39
CA LEU A 143 8.86 -19.52 -20.34
C LEU A 143 8.75 -20.55 -19.21
N LEU A 144 9.86 -21.03 -18.69
CA LEU A 144 9.89 -22.01 -17.63
C LEU A 144 9.83 -21.42 -16.22
N GLY A 145 9.79 -20.09 -16.12
CA GLY A 145 9.73 -19.39 -14.84
C GLY A 145 11.06 -18.83 -14.38
N ALA A 146 11.25 -18.76 -13.09
CA ALA A 146 12.46 -18.22 -12.48
C ALA A 146 12.92 -19.09 -11.31
N MET A 147 14.22 -19.17 -11.08
CA MET A 147 14.84 -20.00 -10.05
C MET A 147 15.93 -19.20 -9.33
N SER A 148 16.06 -19.42 -8.03
CA SER A 148 17.16 -18.86 -7.25
C SER A 148 17.71 -19.86 -6.25
N PHE A 149 18.99 -19.72 -5.96
CA PHE A 149 19.69 -20.51 -4.95
C PHE A 149 20.55 -19.59 -4.11
N ASP A 150 20.49 -19.74 -2.78
CA ASP A 150 21.34 -18.96 -1.89
C ASP A 150 21.81 -19.76 -0.69
N ILE A 151 22.91 -19.28 -0.12
CA ILE A 151 23.57 -19.83 1.06
C ILE A 151 23.67 -18.70 2.07
N THR A 152 23.29 -18.99 3.31
CA THR A 152 23.47 -18.10 4.45
C THR A 152 24.35 -18.81 5.48
N GLN A 153 25.40 -18.13 5.94
CA GLN A 153 26.23 -18.57 7.02
C GLN A 153 25.96 -17.69 8.24
N SER A 154 25.61 -18.32 9.37
CA SER A 154 25.40 -17.63 10.64
C SER A 154 26.52 -17.97 11.63
N ARG A 155 26.77 -17.03 12.53
CA ARG A 155 27.68 -17.19 13.66
C ARG A 155 27.01 -16.56 14.88
N ALA A 156 26.76 -17.40 15.90
CA ALA A 156 26.05 -16.99 17.09
C ALA A 156 26.82 -17.35 18.34
N ARG A 157 26.98 -16.41 19.25
CA ARG A 157 27.60 -16.62 20.56
C ARG A 157 26.53 -16.38 21.63
N LEU A 158 26.15 -17.47 22.29
CA LEU A 158 25.16 -17.45 23.36
C LEU A 158 25.82 -17.21 24.71
N PRO A 159 25.21 -16.48 25.66
CA PRO A 159 25.81 -16.16 26.96
C PRO A 159 26.10 -17.39 27.82
N TYR A 160 25.33 -18.46 27.66
CA TYR A 160 25.45 -19.70 28.43
C TYR A 160 26.30 -20.78 27.73
N ASP A 161 26.74 -20.53 26.52
CA ASP A 161 27.54 -21.48 25.74
C ASP A 161 28.92 -20.88 25.51
N ARG A 162 29.95 -21.69 25.78
CA ARG A 162 31.35 -21.29 25.56
C ARG A 162 31.74 -21.35 24.09
N GLU A 163 31.05 -22.19 23.31
CA GLU A 163 31.34 -22.36 21.90
C GLU A 163 30.49 -21.44 21.03
N THR A 164 31.12 -20.93 19.98
CA THR A 164 30.42 -20.18 18.94
C THR A 164 29.75 -21.17 18.00
N LEU A 165 28.43 -21.03 17.84
CA LEU A 165 27.69 -21.83 16.88
C LEU A 165 27.82 -21.21 15.49
N SER A 166 28.36 -21.98 14.55
CA SER A 166 28.50 -21.56 13.15
C SER A 166 27.88 -22.61 12.26
N GLY A 167 26.94 -22.21 11.44
CA GLY A 167 26.21 -23.12 10.57
C GLY A 167 25.68 -22.44 9.32
N GLY A 168 25.37 -23.25 8.32
CA GLY A 168 24.87 -22.84 7.03
C GLY A 168 23.39 -23.14 6.84
N SER A 169 22.73 -22.33 6.03
CA SER A 169 21.38 -22.55 5.55
C SER A 169 21.35 -22.39 4.03
N TYR A 170 20.69 -23.31 3.36
CA TYR A 170 20.66 -23.41 1.91
C TYR A 170 19.22 -23.32 1.44
N ARG A 171 18.94 -22.44 0.48
CA ARG A 171 17.59 -22.22 -0.02
C ARG A 171 17.54 -22.33 -1.54
N LEU A 172 16.57 -23.07 -2.03
CA LEU A 172 16.22 -23.17 -3.44
C LEU A 172 14.78 -22.68 -3.62
N SER A 173 14.57 -21.78 -4.55
CA SER A 173 13.23 -21.20 -4.83
C SER A 173 12.93 -21.25 -6.32
N TYR A 174 11.69 -21.56 -6.62
CA TYR A 174 11.18 -21.60 -7.99
C TYR A 174 9.84 -20.89 -8.05
N SER A 175 9.63 -20.11 -9.08
CA SER A 175 8.36 -19.40 -9.31
C SER A 175 8.03 -19.37 -10.79
N LYS A 176 6.76 -19.56 -11.11
CA LYS A 176 6.25 -19.42 -12.47
C LYS A 176 4.86 -18.81 -12.45
N SER A 177 4.63 -17.84 -13.34
CA SER A 177 3.34 -17.19 -13.53
C SER A 177 2.89 -17.39 -14.98
N PHE A 178 1.62 -17.78 -15.16
CA PHE A 178 1.00 -18.00 -16.46
C PHE A 178 -0.14 -17.00 -16.64
N ASP A 179 0.00 -16.07 -17.57
CA ASP A 179 -0.98 -14.99 -17.76
C ASP A 179 -2.00 -15.23 -18.87
N GLU A 180 -1.78 -16.22 -19.76
CA GLU A 180 -2.45 -16.22 -21.07
C GLU A 180 -3.85 -16.84 -21.09
N LEU A 181 -4.23 -17.75 -20.21
CA LEU A 181 -5.53 -18.41 -20.29
C LEU A 181 -6.28 -18.54 -18.96
N ASP A 182 -5.58 -18.84 -17.90
CA ASP A 182 -6.11 -18.95 -16.55
C ASP A 182 -5.01 -18.52 -15.60
N SER A 183 -5.16 -17.40 -14.94
CA SER A 183 -4.14 -16.84 -14.05
C SER A 183 -3.61 -17.90 -13.07
N GLN A 184 -2.56 -18.60 -13.47
CA GLN A 184 -1.92 -19.63 -12.67
C GLN A 184 -0.60 -19.10 -12.16
N VAL A 185 -0.40 -19.17 -10.84
CA VAL A 185 0.85 -18.82 -10.21
C VAL A 185 1.30 -20.02 -9.37
N THR A 186 2.53 -20.47 -9.61
CA THR A 186 3.14 -21.57 -8.86
C THR A 186 4.41 -21.07 -8.21
N PHE A 187 4.55 -21.35 -6.92
CA PHE A 187 5.77 -21.15 -6.17
C PHE A 187 6.14 -22.42 -5.43
N ALA A 188 7.41 -22.80 -5.49
CA ALA A 188 7.96 -23.91 -4.72
C ALA A 188 9.27 -23.49 -4.09
N GLY A 189 9.44 -23.76 -2.81
CA GLY A 189 10.64 -23.45 -2.07
C GLY A 189 11.10 -24.59 -1.21
N TYR A 190 12.41 -24.71 -1.07
CA TYR A 190 13.05 -25.65 -0.18
C TYR A 190 14.17 -24.95 0.57
N ARG A 191 14.25 -25.17 1.88
CA ARG A 191 15.34 -24.70 2.73
C ARG A 191 15.84 -25.83 3.59
N PHE A 192 17.15 -25.97 3.65
CA PHE A 192 17.83 -26.84 4.60
C PHE A 192 18.76 -26.00 5.48
N SER A 193 18.70 -26.20 6.79
CA SER A 193 19.56 -25.53 7.77
C SER A 193 20.33 -26.55 8.57
N GLU A 194 21.64 -26.36 8.69
CA GLU A 194 22.47 -27.17 9.53
C GLU A 194 22.07 -27.03 11.01
N GLN A 195 22.42 -28.02 11.84
CA GLN A 195 22.04 -28.02 13.26
C GLN A 195 22.59 -26.82 14.03
N SER A 196 23.76 -26.33 13.64
CA SER A 196 24.42 -25.18 14.25
C SER A 196 23.97 -23.83 13.68
N PHE A 197 23.16 -23.83 12.62
CA PHE A 197 22.58 -22.59 12.06
C PHE A 197 21.53 -22.00 12.99
N MET A 198 21.57 -20.66 13.17
CA MET A 198 20.53 -19.90 13.87
C MET A 198 20.15 -18.69 13.04
N SER A 199 18.86 -18.40 12.97
CA SER A 199 18.39 -17.10 12.53
C SER A 199 18.55 -16.06 13.64
N MET A 200 18.40 -14.78 13.30
CA MET A 200 18.44 -13.69 14.30
C MET A 200 17.33 -13.86 15.35
N SER A 201 16.13 -14.25 14.94
CA SER A 201 15.00 -14.48 15.85
C SER A 201 15.27 -15.64 16.80
N GLU A 202 15.81 -16.74 16.30
CA GLU A 202 16.20 -17.90 17.13
C GLU A 202 17.29 -17.51 18.13
N PHE A 203 18.26 -16.71 17.71
CA PHE A 203 19.31 -16.19 18.59
C PHE A 203 18.75 -15.33 19.72
N LEU A 204 17.85 -14.39 19.40
CA LEU A 204 17.23 -13.50 20.39
C LEU A 204 16.39 -14.29 21.40
N ASP A 205 15.62 -15.27 20.95
CA ASP A 205 14.83 -16.15 21.82
C ASP A 205 15.74 -17.01 22.71
N ALA A 206 16.77 -17.61 22.16
CA ALA A 206 17.72 -18.42 22.92
C ALA A 206 18.44 -17.59 23.99
N ARG A 207 18.82 -16.35 23.66
CA ARG A 207 19.46 -15.41 24.58
C ARG A 207 18.53 -15.02 25.73
N GLN A 208 17.24 -14.73 25.41
CA GLN A 208 16.26 -14.30 26.39
C GLN A 208 15.85 -15.43 27.35
N PHE A 209 15.63 -16.65 26.84
CA PHE A 209 15.09 -17.77 27.59
C PHE A 209 16.16 -18.74 28.12
N GLY A 210 17.43 -18.49 27.84
CA GLY A 210 18.54 -19.30 28.34
C GLY A 210 18.67 -20.69 27.72
N ARG A 211 17.88 -20.97 26.69
CA ARG A 211 17.94 -22.22 25.93
C ARG A 211 17.48 -22.03 24.50
N ARG A 212 17.92 -22.93 23.63
CA ARG A 212 17.54 -22.91 22.22
C ARG A 212 16.23 -23.63 21.99
N PHE A 213 15.29 -22.92 21.30
CA PHE A 213 14.01 -23.45 20.91
C PHE A 213 13.92 -23.61 19.40
N GLY A 214 13.28 -24.71 18.94
CA GLY A 214 12.84 -24.82 17.56
C GLY A 214 13.96 -24.76 16.55
N ASN A 215 14.95 -25.66 16.69
CA ASN A 215 16.07 -25.73 15.77
C ASN A 215 15.61 -26.22 14.39
N SER A 216 15.37 -25.30 13.46
CA SER A 216 14.87 -25.60 12.13
C SER A 216 15.83 -26.46 11.33
N LYS A 217 15.32 -27.47 10.64
CA LYS A 217 16.09 -28.37 9.77
C LYS A 217 15.72 -28.19 8.31
N GLU A 218 14.50 -28.51 7.92
CA GLU A 218 14.03 -28.43 6.55
C GLU A 218 12.70 -27.69 6.50
N MET A 219 12.49 -26.98 5.41
CA MET A 219 11.22 -26.34 5.12
C MET A 219 10.88 -26.54 3.64
N TYR A 220 9.72 -27.13 3.38
CA TYR A 220 9.14 -27.25 2.05
C TYR A 220 7.96 -26.31 1.97
N THR A 221 7.90 -25.49 0.93
CA THR A 221 6.78 -24.57 0.68
C THR A 221 6.27 -24.74 -0.72
N ILE A 222 4.96 -24.89 -0.85
CA ILE A 222 4.28 -24.91 -2.14
C ILE A 222 3.11 -23.94 -2.05
N SER A 223 3.07 -23.00 -2.98
CA SER A 223 1.91 -22.13 -3.19
C SER A 223 1.44 -22.27 -4.62
N TYR A 224 0.15 -22.48 -4.79
CA TYR A 224 -0.47 -22.66 -6.08
C TYR A 224 -1.77 -21.87 -6.13
N SER A 225 -1.95 -21.09 -7.16
CA SER A 225 -3.18 -20.32 -7.38
C SER A 225 -3.63 -20.50 -8.82
N GLN A 226 -4.91 -20.77 -9.02
CA GLN A 226 -5.50 -20.92 -10.35
C GLN A 226 -6.89 -20.32 -10.39
N GLN A 227 -7.18 -19.61 -11.48
CA GLN A 227 -8.50 -19.09 -11.77
C GLN A 227 -9.03 -19.73 -13.04
N LEU A 228 -10.18 -20.39 -12.94
CA LEU A 228 -10.92 -20.97 -14.06
C LEU A 228 -12.07 -20.02 -14.40
N ARG A 229 -11.83 -19.07 -15.28
CA ARG A 229 -12.77 -17.99 -15.60
C ARG A 229 -14.08 -18.49 -16.20
N GLU A 230 -14.02 -19.51 -17.02
CA GLU A 230 -15.20 -20.10 -17.67
C GLU A 230 -16.18 -20.71 -16.65
N LEU A 231 -15.66 -21.29 -15.58
CA LEU A 231 -16.45 -21.90 -14.51
C LEU A 231 -16.76 -20.96 -13.36
N GLY A 232 -16.18 -19.74 -13.38
CA GLY A 232 -16.24 -18.82 -12.25
C GLY A 232 -15.58 -19.37 -10.98
N LEU A 233 -14.68 -20.34 -11.13
CA LEU A 233 -14.03 -21.06 -10.03
C LEU A 233 -12.60 -20.54 -9.85
N SER A 234 -12.20 -20.30 -8.61
CA SER A 234 -10.82 -20.05 -8.24
C SER A 234 -10.38 -21.01 -7.13
N ALA A 235 -9.11 -21.42 -7.19
CA ALA A 235 -8.51 -22.29 -6.18
C ALA A 235 -7.17 -21.70 -5.74
N TYR A 236 -6.90 -21.79 -4.46
CA TYR A 236 -5.64 -21.35 -3.87
C TYR A 236 -5.19 -22.41 -2.86
N LEU A 237 -3.94 -22.85 -2.98
CA LEU A 237 -3.31 -23.78 -2.06
C LEU A 237 -2.02 -23.18 -1.55
N ASN A 238 -1.86 -23.19 -0.24
CA ASN A 238 -0.59 -22.93 0.43
C ASN A 238 -0.28 -24.11 1.33
N TYR A 239 0.87 -24.73 1.13
CA TYR A 239 1.33 -25.87 1.91
C TYR A 239 2.73 -25.58 2.41
N ASN A 240 2.97 -25.84 3.70
CA ASN A 240 4.25 -25.68 4.34
C ASN A 240 4.51 -26.87 5.25
N HIS A 241 5.64 -27.55 5.04
CA HIS A 241 6.11 -28.65 5.87
C HIS A 241 7.46 -28.26 6.43
N GLN A 242 7.56 -28.21 7.77
CA GLN A 242 8.79 -27.84 8.47
C GLN A 242 9.24 -28.96 9.40
N THR A 243 10.49 -29.39 9.26
CA THR A 243 11.12 -30.31 10.16
C THR A 243 12.09 -29.60 11.08
N TYR A 244 12.40 -30.22 12.22
CA TYR A 244 13.28 -29.68 13.24
C TYR A 244 14.31 -30.74 13.65
N TRP A 245 15.46 -30.29 14.14
CA TRP A 245 16.47 -31.17 14.70
C TRP A 245 16.06 -31.73 16.06
N ASP A 246 15.27 -31.01 16.82
CA ASP A 246 14.96 -31.22 18.23
C ASP A 246 13.51 -31.52 18.55
N ARG A 247 12.62 -31.56 17.56
CA ARG A 247 11.20 -31.81 17.75
C ARG A 247 10.54 -32.42 16.51
N PRO A 248 9.30 -32.94 16.64
CA PRO A 248 8.55 -33.46 15.50
C PRO A 248 8.23 -32.40 14.45
N ALA A 249 8.02 -32.86 13.22
CA ALA A 249 7.66 -32.01 12.09
C ALA A 249 6.30 -31.32 12.27
N ASN A 250 6.16 -30.15 11.69
CA ASN A 250 4.91 -29.40 11.58
C ASN A 250 4.45 -29.31 10.14
N ASP A 251 3.15 -29.49 9.95
CA ASP A 251 2.48 -29.24 8.68
C ASP A 251 1.53 -28.08 8.82
N ARG A 252 1.51 -27.22 7.82
CA ARG A 252 0.54 -26.16 7.69
C ARG A 252 0.02 -26.14 6.27
N TYR A 253 -1.30 -26.15 6.12
CA TYR A 253 -1.90 -25.94 4.82
C TYR A 253 -3.12 -25.04 4.91
N ASN A 254 -3.40 -24.40 3.81
CA ASN A 254 -4.58 -23.59 3.60
C ASN A 254 -5.02 -23.81 2.15
N LEU A 255 -6.19 -24.43 1.98
CA LEU A 255 -6.79 -24.66 0.67
C LEU A 255 -8.09 -23.88 0.60
N THR A 256 -8.18 -22.95 -0.33
CA THR A 256 -9.39 -22.16 -0.55
C THR A 256 -9.92 -22.40 -1.95
N MET A 257 -11.21 -22.70 -2.05
CA MET A 257 -11.93 -22.79 -3.31
C MET A 257 -13.10 -21.82 -3.27
N SER A 258 -13.26 -21.03 -4.32
CA SER A 258 -14.30 -20.01 -4.43
C SER A 258 -14.99 -20.11 -5.77
N ARG A 259 -16.30 -19.92 -5.77
CA ARG A 259 -17.10 -19.89 -6.98
C ARG A 259 -18.10 -18.75 -6.95
N TYR A 260 -18.22 -18.05 -8.07
CA TYR A 260 -19.27 -17.08 -8.32
C TYR A 260 -20.37 -17.73 -9.18
N PHE A 261 -21.62 -17.46 -8.85
CA PHE A 261 -22.76 -18.01 -9.56
C PHE A 261 -23.99 -17.12 -9.43
N ASP A 262 -24.97 -17.35 -10.28
CA ASP A 262 -26.23 -16.63 -10.27
C ASP A 262 -27.39 -17.60 -9.94
N ILE A 263 -28.34 -17.15 -9.11
CA ILE A 263 -29.57 -17.89 -8.83
C ILE A 263 -30.75 -16.92 -8.98
N GLY A 264 -31.59 -17.18 -10.02
CA GLY A 264 -32.77 -16.36 -10.27
C GLY A 264 -32.43 -14.89 -10.46
N ARG A 265 -33.03 -14.02 -9.65
CA ARG A 265 -32.77 -12.57 -9.65
C ARG A 265 -31.49 -12.17 -8.92
N PHE A 266 -30.91 -13.08 -8.16
CA PHE A 266 -29.67 -12.81 -7.43
C PHE A 266 -28.47 -13.08 -8.33
N ARG A 267 -27.64 -12.04 -8.52
CA ARG A 267 -26.45 -12.08 -9.37
C ARG A 267 -25.20 -12.06 -8.53
N SER A 268 -24.16 -12.76 -9.00
CA SER A 268 -22.83 -12.75 -8.41
C SER A 268 -22.79 -13.21 -6.94
N LEU A 269 -23.54 -14.26 -6.61
CA LEU A 269 -23.37 -14.94 -5.34
C LEU A 269 -21.98 -15.54 -5.28
N SER A 270 -21.38 -15.54 -4.10
CA SER A 270 -20.05 -16.10 -3.86
C SER A 270 -20.11 -17.19 -2.80
N LEU A 271 -19.65 -18.38 -3.15
CA LEU A 271 -19.45 -19.47 -2.21
C LEU A 271 -17.96 -19.73 -2.08
N SER A 272 -17.44 -19.70 -0.85
CA SER A 272 -16.04 -19.95 -0.55
C SER A 272 -15.91 -21.02 0.52
N LEU A 273 -15.01 -21.97 0.28
CA LEU A 273 -14.67 -23.01 1.23
C LEU A 273 -13.17 -22.98 1.46
N THR A 274 -12.75 -22.90 2.73
CA THR A 274 -11.36 -22.97 3.13
C THR A 274 -11.16 -24.11 4.09
N ALA A 275 -10.26 -25.03 3.76
CA ALA A 275 -9.77 -26.04 4.69
C ALA A 275 -8.37 -25.64 5.17
N TYR A 276 -8.14 -25.71 6.45
CA TYR A 276 -6.86 -25.26 7.01
C TYR A 276 -6.36 -26.20 8.12
N ARG A 277 -5.06 -26.25 8.24
CA ARG A 277 -4.35 -26.83 9.39
C ARG A 277 -3.24 -25.88 9.79
N ASN A 278 -3.15 -25.59 11.08
CA ASN A 278 -2.10 -24.80 11.66
C ASN A 278 -1.64 -25.46 12.97
N ARG A 279 -0.34 -25.59 13.15
CA ARG A 279 0.23 -26.14 14.37
C ARG A 279 1.01 -25.06 15.11
N TYR A 280 0.60 -24.81 16.35
CA TYR A 280 1.26 -23.86 17.23
C TYR A 280 1.40 -24.47 18.62
N ASN A 281 2.59 -24.42 19.21
CA ASN A 281 2.89 -25.00 20.53
C ASN A 281 2.41 -26.46 20.68
N GLU A 282 2.70 -27.30 19.68
CA GLU A 282 2.34 -28.72 19.62
C GLU A 282 0.81 -29.00 19.61
N ARG A 283 0.01 -27.96 19.41
CA ARG A 283 -1.44 -28.10 19.23
C ARG A 283 -1.81 -27.98 17.77
N ASN A 284 -2.65 -28.90 17.31
CA ASN A 284 -3.23 -28.83 15.97
C ASN A 284 -4.50 -27.99 16.01
N ASP A 285 -4.56 -26.97 15.15
CA ASP A 285 -5.77 -26.22 14.87
C ASP A 285 -6.21 -26.56 13.45
N ASP A 286 -7.05 -27.59 13.33
CA ASP A 286 -7.60 -28.05 12.05
C ASP A 286 -9.01 -27.56 11.93
N GLY A 287 -9.38 -27.10 10.75
CA GLY A 287 -10.75 -26.68 10.57
C GLY A 287 -11.11 -26.38 9.13
N ALA A 288 -12.33 -25.95 8.98
CA ALA A 288 -12.86 -25.48 7.72
C ALA A 288 -13.64 -24.19 7.94
N TYR A 289 -13.63 -23.35 6.94
CA TYR A 289 -14.37 -22.10 6.89
C TYR A 289 -15.24 -22.08 5.66
N LEU A 290 -16.55 -21.89 5.85
CA LEU A 290 -17.52 -21.79 4.77
C LEU A 290 -18.09 -20.37 4.76
N SER A 291 -18.14 -19.75 3.59
CA SER A 291 -18.73 -18.43 3.42
C SER A 291 -19.65 -18.43 2.21
N LEU A 292 -20.88 -18.01 2.40
CA LEU A 292 -21.82 -17.72 1.33
C LEU A 292 -22.15 -16.22 1.38
N SER A 293 -21.86 -15.49 0.32
CA SER A 293 -22.13 -14.07 0.23
C SER A 293 -23.15 -13.77 -0.85
N VAL A 294 -24.14 -12.97 -0.49
CA VAL A 294 -25.22 -12.56 -1.40
C VAL A 294 -25.17 -11.04 -1.51
N PRO A 295 -24.92 -10.48 -2.70
CA PRO A 295 -25.00 -9.04 -2.90
C PRO A 295 -26.43 -8.54 -2.64
N TRP A 296 -26.53 -7.42 -1.94
CA TRP A 296 -27.80 -6.82 -1.53
C TRP A 296 -27.81 -5.33 -1.86
N GLY A 297 -28.46 -4.98 -2.95
CA GLY A 297 -28.46 -3.59 -3.41
C GLY A 297 -27.13 -3.13 -4.00
N ASN A 298 -26.87 -1.83 -3.95
CA ASN A 298 -25.67 -1.22 -4.52
C ASN A 298 -24.51 -1.21 -3.52
N GLY A 299 -23.65 -2.21 -3.59
CA GLY A 299 -22.43 -2.28 -2.79
C GLY A 299 -22.59 -2.91 -1.40
N ALA A 300 -23.81 -3.28 -1.01
CA ALA A 300 -24.06 -4.04 0.21
C ALA A 300 -24.00 -5.54 -0.05
N SER A 301 -23.73 -6.31 0.99
CA SER A 301 -23.78 -7.77 0.94
C SER A 301 -24.21 -8.35 2.28
N VAL A 302 -24.92 -9.47 2.22
CA VAL A 302 -25.24 -10.30 3.38
C VAL A 302 -24.48 -11.60 3.21
N SER A 303 -23.80 -12.05 4.25
CA SER A 303 -23.06 -13.30 4.19
C SER A 303 -23.38 -14.19 5.38
N TYR A 304 -23.38 -15.48 5.12
CA TYR A 304 -23.38 -16.52 6.14
C TYR A 304 -21.97 -17.11 6.21
N ASN A 305 -21.42 -17.16 7.41
CA ASN A 305 -20.07 -17.69 7.63
C ASN A 305 -20.13 -18.75 8.72
N ALA A 306 -19.48 -19.88 8.48
CA ALA A 306 -19.33 -20.93 9.45
C ALA A 306 -17.85 -21.27 9.63
N THR A 307 -17.39 -21.29 10.85
CA THR A 307 -16.08 -21.79 11.22
C THR A 307 -16.25 -23.12 11.92
N LEU A 308 -15.75 -24.18 11.31
CA LEU A 308 -15.86 -25.53 11.80
C LEU A 308 -14.49 -26.00 12.26
N ASN A 309 -14.32 -26.24 13.55
CA ASN A 309 -13.12 -26.85 14.08
C ASN A 309 -13.46 -27.88 15.19
N ARG A 310 -12.46 -28.62 15.65
CA ARG A 310 -12.70 -29.68 16.63
C ARG A 310 -13.16 -29.17 17.98
N SER A 311 -12.77 -27.95 18.36
CA SER A 311 -13.08 -27.41 19.68
C SER A 311 -14.43 -26.69 19.72
N ASP A 312 -14.83 -26.03 18.64
CA ASP A 312 -16.05 -25.25 18.59
C ASP A 312 -16.46 -24.95 17.15
N ASN A 313 -17.79 -24.97 16.91
CA ASN A 313 -18.36 -24.57 15.63
C ASN A 313 -19.04 -23.23 15.80
N THR A 314 -18.62 -22.25 15.02
CA THR A 314 -19.17 -20.90 15.06
C THR A 314 -19.95 -20.61 13.79
N HIS A 315 -21.17 -20.12 13.96
CA HIS A 315 -22.03 -19.68 12.86
C HIS A 315 -22.28 -18.21 12.99
N ARG A 316 -22.22 -17.49 11.88
CA ARG A 316 -22.32 -16.04 11.89
C ARG A 316 -23.03 -15.53 10.65
N VAL A 317 -23.87 -14.54 10.83
CA VAL A 317 -24.44 -13.75 9.74
C VAL A 317 -23.83 -12.36 9.79
N SER A 318 -23.37 -11.87 8.66
CA SER A 318 -22.70 -10.59 8.54
C SER A 318 -23.40 -9.72 7.50
N TYR A 319 -23.47 -8.44 7.79
CA TYR A 319 -23.93 -7.42 6.85
C TYR A 319 -22.79 -6.45 6.59
N TYR A 320 -22.46 -6.28 5.31
CA TYR A 320 -21.46 -5.33 4.85
C TYR A 320 -22.13 -4.27 3.99
N ASP A 321 -21.77 -3.00 4.19
CA ASP A 321 -22.22 -1.90 3.37
C ASP A 321 -21.17 -0.78 3.35
N ARG A 322 -21.30 0.09 2.37
CA ARG A 322 -20.53 1.32 2.28
C ARG A 322 -21.36 2.49 2.77
N LEU A 323 -20.76 3.35 3.61
CA LEU A 323 -21.36 4.63 3.98
C LEU A 323 -21.14 5.66 2.87
N ASP A 324 -19.97 5.62 2.25
CA ASP A 324 -19.58 6.46 1.13
C ASP A 324 -18.45 5.78 0.32
N GLU A 325 -17.84 6.48 -0.63
CA GLU A 325 -16.75 5.94 -1.46
C GLU A 325 -15.49 5.58 -0.67
N ARG A 326 -15.34 6.12 0.54
CA ARG A 326 -14.13 5.99 1.36
C ARG A 326 -14.32 5.23 2.65
N SER A 327 -15.54 4.97 3.03
CA SER A 327 -15.82 4.29 4.28
C SER A 327 -16.79 3.13 4.12
N ASN A 328 -16.53 2.07 4.85
CA ASN A 328 -17.38 0.89 4.89
C ASN A 328 -17.48 0.35 6.31
N TYR A 329 -18.46 -0.48 6.52
CA TYR A 329 -18.65 -1.16 7.79
C TYR A 329 -19.17 -2.58 7.59
N GLN A 330 -18.93 -3.41 8.59
CA GLN A 330 -19.45 -4.76 8.68
C GLN A 330 -20.01 -5.00 10.08
N LEU A 331 -21.22 -5.50 10.16
CA LEU A 331 -21.85 -5.93 11.39
C LEU A 331 -22.06 -7.43 11.34
N SER A 332 -21.76 -8.12 12.43
CA SER A 332 -21.86 -9.58 12.50
C SER A 332 -22.53 -10.01 13.79
N ALA A 333 -23.38 -11.00 13.68
CA ALA A 333 -24.01 -11.66 14.82
C ALA A 333 -23.97 -13.17 14.62
N GLY A 334 -23.67 -13.90 15.67
CA GLY A 334 -23.59 -15.34 15.58
C GLY A 334 -23.52 -16.01 16.93
N GLY A 335 -23.21 -17.28 16.92
CA GLY A 335 -23.11 -18.08 18.12
C GLY A 335 -22.33 -19.37 17.93
N SER A 336 -21.91 -19.91 19.05
CA SER A 336 -21.20 -21.17 19.18
C SER A 336 -21.59 -21.84 20.49
N ARG A 337 -20.94 -22.94 20.84
CA ARG A 337 -21.09 -23.54 22.19
C ARG A 337 -20.73 -22.56 23.30
N SER A 338 -19.84 -21.62 23.01
CA SER A 338 -19.40 -20.60 23.97
C SER A 338 -20.39 -19.44 24.14
N GLY A 339 -21.52 -19.47 23.45
CA GLY A 339 -22.56 -18.48 23.54
C GLY A 339 -22.65 -17.57 22.33
N ALA A 340 -23.45 -16.51 22.46
CA ALA A 340 -23.65 -15.53 21.38
C ALA A 340 -22.46 -14.61 21.24
N ASN A 341 -22.19 -14.18 20.00
CA ASN A 341 -21.20 -13.16 19.71
C ASN A 341 -21.76 -12.07 18.78
N LEU A 342 -21.29 -10.86 19.00
CA LEU A 342 -21.59 -9.70 18.17
C LEU A 342 -20.28 -9.01 17.84
N SER A 343 -20.13 -8.55 16.63
CA SER A 343 -18.96 -7.77 16.25
C SER A 343 -19.31 -6.70 15.22
N GLY A 344 -18.53 -5.63 15.23
CA GLY A 344 -18.61 -4.58 14.25
C GLY A 344 -17.22 -4.14 13.85
N TYR A 345 -17.06 -3.77 12.59
CA TYR A 345 -15.82 -3.28 12.04
C TYR A 345 -16.11 -2.13 11.09
N TYR A 346 -15.42 -1.01 11.29
CA TYR A 346 -15.55 0.18 10.48
C TYR A 346 -14.18 0.59 9.95
N THR A 347 -14.10 0.92 8.67
CA THR A 347 -12.87 1.40 8.04
C THR A 347 -13.16 2.65 7.22
N ARG A 348 -12.29 3.65 7.35
CA ARG A 348 -12.31 4.85 6.54
C ARG A 348 -10.93 5.12 5.95
N ASP A 349 -10.89 5.29 4.64
CA ASP A 349 -9.72 5.73 3.89
C ASP A 349 -9.74 7.25 3.74
N SER A 350 -9.15 7.97 4.70
CA SER A 350 -8.97 9.41 4.58
C SER A 350 -7.76 9.74 3.71
N ASP A 351 -7.60 11.00 3.34
CA ASP A 351 -6.46 11.44 2.52
C ASP A 351 -5.11 11.24 3.23
N MET A 352 -5.10 11.35 4.55
CA MET A 352 -3.88 11.31 5.35
C MET A 352 -3.59 9.95 5.96
N ALA A 353 -4.60 9.12 6.19
CA ALA A 353 -4.44 7.86 6.89
C ALA A 353 -5.62 6.93 6.63
N ARG A 354 -5.42 5.64 6.87
CA ARG A 354 -6.51 4.68 7.01
C ARG A 354 -6.81 4.54 8.49
N VAL A 355 -8.04 4.80 8.88
CA VAL A 355 -8.52 4.65 10.26
C VAL A 355 -9.54 3.54 10.33
N SER A 356 -9.49 2.76 11.38
CA SER A 356 -10.47 1.72 11.63
C SER A 356 -10.88 1.68 13.08
N ALA A 357 -12.13 1.28 13.31
CA ALA A 357 -12.67 1.05 14.62
C ALA A 357 -13.37 -0.30 14.64
N ASN A 358 -13.23 -1.04 15.71
CA ASN A 358 -13.92 -2.30 15.86
C ASN A 358 -14.42 -2.47 17.27
N ALA A 359 -15.49 -3.24 17.40
CA ALA A 359 -16.03 -3.64 18.69
C ALA A 359 -16.47 -5.10 18.59
N SER A 360 -16.33 -5.83 19.67
CA SER A 360 -16.83 -7.20 19.72
C SER A 360 -17.27 -7.56 21.13
N TYR A 361 -18.19 -8.48 21.18
CA TYR A 361 -18.79 -9.01 22.40
C TYR A 361 -18.91 -10.53 22.27
N GLN A 362 -18.43 -11.24 23.25
CA GLN A 362 -18.62 -12.68 23.41
C GLN A 362 -19.29 -12.92 24.76
N GLN A 363 -20.43 -13.56 24.73
CA GLN A 363 -21.22 -13.85 25.95
C GLN A 363 -20.35 -14.53 27.01
N ASP A 364 -20.35 -13.97 28.23
CA ASP A 364 -19.67 -14.48 29.42
C ASP A 364 -18.12 -14.61 29.25
N ARG A 365 -17.53 -13.98 28.26
CA ARG A 365 -16.09 -14.04 28.07
C ARG A 365 -15.42 -12.66 27.99
N TYR A 366 -15.80 -11.84 27.03
CA TYR A 366 -15.16 -10.54 26.84
C TYR A 366 -16.04 -9.56 26.08
N SER A 367 -15.76 -8.30 26.26
CA SER A 367 -16.09 -7.24 25.33
C SER A 367 -14.81 -6.45 25.01
N ALA A 368 -14.66 -6.03 23.77
CA ALA A 368 -13.45 -5.36 23.33
C ALA A 368 -13.78 -4.23 22.35
N ILE A 369 -12.99 -3.16 22.43
CA ILE A 369 -13.03 -2.05 21.50
C ILE A 369 -11.60 -1.84 21.00
N GLY A 370 -11.44 -1.68 19.70
CA GLY A 370 -10.17 -1.38 19.08
C GLY A 370 -10.27 -0.16 18.18
N LEU A 371 -9.22 0.65 18.20
CA LEU A 371 -9.02 1.76 17.28
C LEU A 371 -7.64 1.61 16.65
N SER A 372 -7.55 1.81 15.35
CA SER A 372 -6.28 1.81 14.66
C SER A 372 -6.21 2.92 13.61
N ALA A 373 -5.01 3.42 13.40
CA ALA A 373 -4.71 4.37 12.35
C ALA A 373 -3.36 4.03 11.75
N GLN A 374 -3.27 4.04 10.43
CA GLN A 374 -2.03 3.77 9.72
C GLN A 374 -1.88 4.71 8.55
N GLY A 375 -0.65 5.06 8.25
CA GLY A 375 -0.32 5.93 7.15
C GLY A 375 1.17 6.18 7.08
N GLY A 376 1.55 7.06 6.17
CA GLY A 376 2.93 7.45 5.96
C GLY A 376 3.07 8.94 5.70
N MET A 377 4.31 9.37 5.62
CA MET A 377 4.66 10.75 5.33
C MET A 377 5.78 10.77 4.31
N THR A 378 5.65 11.64 3.33
CA THR A 378 6.71 11.91 2.36
C THR A 378 7.09 13.38 2.46
N LEU A 379 8.38 13.64 2.64
CA LEU A 379 8.94 14.98 2.69
C LEU A 379 10.07 15.10 1.66
N THR A 380 10.05 16.19 0.91
CA THR A 380 11.07 16.53 -0.07
C THR A 380 11.40 18.02 0.03
N ALA A 381 12.42 18.47 -0.68
CA ALA A 381 12.74 19.89 -0.78
C ALA A 381 11.59 20.72 -1.39
N GLU A 382 10.73 20.08 -2.17
CA GLU A 382 9.57 20.72 -2.80
C GLU A 382 8.32 20.73 -1.92
N GLY A 383 8.40 20.13 -0.73
CA GLY A 383 7.28 19.99 0.20
C GLY A 383 6.95 18.54 0.50
N GLY A 384 5.81 18.31 1.11
CA GLY A 384 5.42 16.97 1.49
C GLY A 384 3.94 16.84 1.80
N ALA A 385 3.52 15.60 2.04
CA ALA A 385 2.16 15.28 2.42
C ALA A 385 2.10 13.97 3.21
N LEU A 386 1.06 13.84 4.01
CA LEU A 386 0.66 12.58 4.60
C LEU A 386 -0.13 11.75 3.59
N HIS A 387 -0.01 10.44 3.66
CA HIS A 387 -0.70 9.52 2.77
C HIS A 387 -1.06 8.22 3.48
N ARG A 388 -1.96 7.46 2.89
CA ARG A 388 -2.48 6.21 3.49
C ARG A 388 -1.47 5.08 3.51
N SER A 389 -0.60 4.99 2.50
CA SER A 389 0.40 3.94 2.43
C SER A 389 1.47 4.13 3.49
N ASN A 390 1.80 3.06 4.19
CA ASN A 390 2.90 3.01 5.17
C ASN A 390 4.04 2.11 4.72
N ILE A 391 4.14 1.77 3.43
CA ILE A 391 5.19 0.92 2.88
C ILE A 391 6.47 1.74 2.67
N PRO A 392 7.54 1.52 3.45
CA PRO A 392 8.79 2.26 3.27
C PRO A 392 9.46 1.89 1.95
N GLY A 393 10.07 2.89 1.30
CA GLY A 393 10.85 2.65 0.08
C GLY A 393 10.03 2.39 -1.18
N SER A 394 8.71 2.53 -1.14
CA SER A 394 7.87 2.44 -2.33
C SER A 394 8.10 3.61 -3.28
N THR A 395 7.86 3.39 -4.57
CA THR A 395 7.94 4.45 -5.57
C THR A 395 6.74 5.38 -5.45
N ARG A 396 6.98 6.69 -5.33
CA ARG A 396 5.97 7.69 -5.03
C ARG A 396 6.10 8.90 -5.93
N LEU A 397 4.99 9.60 -6.11
CA LEU A 397 4.93 10.83 -6.89
C LEU A 397 4.32 11.94 -6.05
N LEU A 398 5.10 13.00 -5.80
CA LEU A 398 4.63 14.21 -5.15
C LEU A 398 4.00 15.11 -6.21
N LEU A 399 2.74 15.46 -6.00
CA LEU A 399 1.97 16.34 -6.87
C LEU A 399 1.79 17.70 -6.21
N ASP A 400 1.97 18.74 -7.01
CA ASP A 400 1.88 20.13 -6.57
C ASP A 400 0.81 20.87 -7.37
N THR A 401 -0.10 21.50 -6.68
CA THR A 401 -1.17 22.34 -7.27
C THR A 401 -0.93 23.84 -7.05
N GLU A 402 0.33 24.24 -6.92
CA GLU A 402 0.74 25.64 -6.75
C GLU A 402 0.10 26.32 -5.53
N GLY A 403 0.01 25.61 -4.42
CA GLY A 403 -0.51 26.12 -3.16
C GLY A 403 -2.03 26.06 -3.02
N VAL A 404 -2.75 25.52 -3.99
CA VAL A 404 -4.22 25.38 -3.91
C VAL A 404 -4.56 24.11 -3.13
N SER A 405 -5.22 24.28 -1.99
CA SER A 405 -5.66 23.17 -1.14
C SER A 405 -6.96 22.53 -1.61
N GLY A 406 -7.19 21.29 -1.22
CA GLY A 406 -8.44 20.59 -1.48
C GLY A 406 -8.67 20.19 -2.94
N VAL A 407 -7.65 20.24 -3.79
CA VAL A 407 -7.76 19.81 -5.18
C VAL A 407 -7.77 18.30 -5.26
N PRO A 408 -8.84 17.69 -5.81
CA PRO A 408 -8.91 16.23 -5.93
C PRO A 408 -7.96 15.73 -7.01
N VAL A 409 -6.98 14.94 -6.62
CA VAL A 409 -6.01 14.32 -7.51
C VAL A 409 -6.16 12.81 -7.47
N ARG A 410 -5.91 12.15 -8.59
CA ARG A 410 -5.85 10.71 -8.65
C ARG A 410 -4.61 10.27 -9.42
N GLY A 411 -4.01 9.20 -8.95
CA GLY A 411 -2.99 8.46 -9.66
C GLY A 411 -3.48 7.05 -9.92
N TYR A 412 -2.56 6.16 -10.17
CA TYR A 412 -2.86 4.76 -10.46
C TYR A 412 -3.46 4.09 -9.22
N GLY A 413 -4.80 3.99 -9.17
CA GLY A 413 -5.55 3.30 -8.13
C GLY A 413 -5.75 4.05 -6.82
N SER A 414 -5.24 5.25 -6.66
CA SER A 414 -5.43 6.06 -5.47
C SER A 414 -5.99 7.44 -5.79
N ALA A 415 -6.81 7.96 -4.88
CA ALA A 415 -7.36 9.30 -4.93
C ALA A 415 -7.11 10.01 -3.61
N ALA A 416 -6.76 11.28 -3.66
CA ALA A 416 -6.53 12.12 -2.50
C ALA A 416 -6.81 13.58 -2.86
N ALA A 417 -7.05 14.42 -1.86
CA ALA A 417 -7.09 15.86 -2.04
C ALA A 417 -5.77 16.48 -1.59
N THR A 418 -5.36 17.57 -2.23
CA THR A 418 -4.16 18.30 -1.82
C THR A 418 -4.33 18.90 -0.43
N ASN A 419 -3.24 18.94 0.33
CA ASN A 419 -3.23 19.53 1.67
C ASN A 419 -3.26 21.06 1.61
N ARG A 420 -3.16 21.71 2.77
CA ARG A 420 -3.21 23.18 2.87
C ARG A 420 -2.07 23.89 2.12
N TRP A 421 -1.00 23.17 1.76
CA TRP A 421 0.13 23.72 0.96
C TRP A 421 0.02 23.34 -0.52
N GLY A 422 -1.06 22.70 -0.93
CA GLY A 422 -1.27 22.28 -2.31
C GLY A 422 -0.49 21.04 -2.71
N LYS A 423 -0.13 20.18 -1.76
CA LYS A 423 0.65 18.97 -2.00
C LYS A 423 -0.18 17.71 -1.77
N ALA A 424 0.06 16.72 -2.60
CA ALA A 424 -0.48 15.37 -2.43
C ALA A 424 0.55 14.35 -2.91
N VAL A 425 0.52 13.16 -2.34
CA VAL A 425 1.42 12.07 -2.73
C VAL A 425 0.59 10.91 -3.27
N VAL A 426 0.92 10.49 -4.48
CA VAL A 426 0.43 9.24 -5.06
C VAL A 426 1.43 8.16 -4.73
N THR A 427 0.97 7.12 -4.05
CA THR A 427 1.74 5.93 -3.71
C THR A 427 1.46 4.82 -4.70
N ASP A 428 2.19 3.71 -4.60
CA ASP A 428 2.03 2.52 -5.46
C ASP A 428 2.23 2.80 -6.96
N VAL A 429 3.12 3.75 -7.24
CA VAL A 429 3.50 4.06 -8.62
C VAL A 429 4.33 2.91 -9.19
N ASN A 430 3.99 2.47 -10.38
CA ASN A 430 4.73 1.44 -11.08
C ASN A 430 6.09 1.96 -11.54
N SER A 431 7.17 1.37 -11.01
CA SER A 431 8.53 1.72 -11.41
C SER A 431 8.79 1.37 -12.87
N TYR A 432 9.55 2.20 -13.56
CA TYR A 432 9.99 2.01 -14.96
C TYR A 432 8.87 2.08 -16.01
N TYR A 433 7.65 2.43 -15.61
CA TYR A 433 6.53 2.63 -16.52
C TYR A 433 6.10 4.07 -16.54
N ARG A 434 5.48 4.48 -17.63
CA ARG A 434 4.84 5.79 -17.72
C ARG A 434 3.57 5.78 -16.88
N ASN A 435 3.55 6.59 -15.83
CA ASN A 435 2.40 6.75 -14.96
C ASN A 435 1.75 8.10 -15.20
N LYS A 436 0.43 8.11 -15.18
CA LYS A 436 -0.37 9.34 -15.28
C LYS A 436 -0.96 9.68 -13.92
N ALA A 437 -0.91 10.95 -13.55
CA ALA A 437 -1.69 11.51 -12.47
C ALA A 437 -2.53 12.64 -13.00
N SER A 438 -3.75 12.77 -12.53
CA SER A 438 -4.69 13.77 -13.03
C SER A 438 -5.49 14.40 -11.90
N ILE A 439 -5.99 15.60 -12.17
CA ILE A 439 -7.00 16.24 -11.33
C ILE A 439 -8.35 15.69 -11.74
N ASP A 440 -9.17 15.31 -10.76
CA ASP A 440 -10.57 14.94 -10.99
C ASP A 440 -11.39 16.20 -11.20
N LEU A 441 -11.59 16.58 -12.46
CA LEU A 441 -12.27 17.79 -12.82
C LEU A 441 -13.75 17.80 -12.40
N ASP A 442 -14.37 16.63 -12.30
CA ASP A 442 -15.76 16.49 -11.87
C ASP A 442 -15.96 16.81 -10.39
N LYS A 443 -14.91 16.61 -9.59
CA LYS A 443 -14.92 16.90 -8.15
C LYS A 443 -14.21 18.21 -7.80
N LEU A 444 -13.64 18.89 -8.78
CA LEU A 444 -13.00 20.18 -8.57
C LEU A 444 -14.06 21.23 -8.24
N GLY A 445 -13.84 21.99 -7.16
CA GLY A 445 -14.78 23.03 -6.73
C GLY A 445 -14.92 24.17 -7.74
N ASP A 446 -16.04 24.89 -7.68
CA ASP A 446 -16.34 25.98 -8.59
C ASP A 446 -15.37 27.18 -8.48
N ASN A 447 -14.66 27.29 -7.38
CA ASN A 447 -13.69 28.35 -7.10
C ASN A 447 -12.24 27.94 -7.39
N ALA A 448 -12.04 26.99 -8.26
CA ALA A 448 -10.74 26.62 -8.80
C ALA A 448 -10.87 26.17 -10.26
N GLU A 449 -9.83 26.37 -11.03
CA GLU A 449 -9.75 25.92 -12.41
C GLU A 449 -8.37 25.32 -12.68
N ALA A 450 -8.34 24.17 -13.35
CA ALA A 450 -7.10 23.50 -13.75
C ALA A 450 -6.83 23.76 -15.22
N THR A 451 -5.75 24.48 -15.53
CA THR A 451 -5.29 24.71 -16.90
C THR A 451 -4.35 23.62 -17.39
N LYS A 452 -3.71 22.89 -16.44
CA LYS A 452 -2.95 21.67 -16.70
C LYS A 452 -3.37 20.63 -15.67
N SER A 453 -4.19 19.67 -16.10
CA SER A 453 -4.85 18.70 -15.22
C SER A 453 -4.28 17.29 -15.31
N VAL A 454 -3.32 17.05 -16.20
CA VAL A 454 -2.69 15.74 -16.37
C VAL A 454 -1.18 15.90 -16.39
N VAL A 455 -0.51 15.07 -15.62
CA VAL A 455 0.96 14.97 -15.61
C VAL A 455 1.39 13.51 -15.74
N GLN A 456 2.60 13.30 -16.21
CA GLN A 456 3.18 11.98 -16.41
C GLN A 456 4.55 11.91 -15.78
N ALA A 457 4.90 10.72 -15.29
CA ALA A 457 6.22 10.44 -14.77
C ALA A 457 6.62 9.00 -15.03
N THR A 458 7.90 8.80 -15.29
CA THR A 458 8.55 7.49 -15.31
C THR A 458 9.62 7.50 -14.24
N LEU A 459 9.49 6.65 -13.24
CA LEU A 459 10.34 6.67 -12.05
C LEU A 459 11.08 5.35 -11.90
N THR A 460 12.30 5.41 -11.39
CA THR A 460 13.04 4.23 -10.95
C THR A 460 12.46 3.72 -9.64
N GLU A 461 12.77 2.46 -9.31
CA GLU A 461 12.28 1.84 -8.08
C GLU A 461 12.74 2.60 -6.83
N GLY A 462 11.80 2.90 -5.95
CA GLY A 462 12.07 3.64 -4.71
C GLY A 462 12.20 5.15 -4.88
N ALA A 463 12.11 5.66 -6.09
CA ALA A 463 12.22 7.09 -6.35
C ALA A 463 10.98 7.86 -5.89
N ILE A 464 11.19 9.12 -5.50
CA ILE A 464 10.13 10.07 -5.22
C ILE A 464 10.18 11.13 -6.33
N GLY A 465 9.21 11.06 -7.23
CA GLY A 465 9.10 12.03 -8.32
C GLY A 465 8.32 13.27 -7.89
N TYR A 466 8.49 14.33 -8.65
CA TYR A 466 7.78 15.58 -8.47
C TYR A 466 7.17 16.04 -9.78
N ARG A 467 5.88 16.38 -9.75
CA ARG A 467 5.17 16.97 -10.90
C ARG A 467 4.22 18.05 -10.45
N LYS A 468 4.05 19.03 -11.28
CA LYS A 468 3.25 20.21 -11.00
C LYS A 468 2.07 20.30 -11.94
N PHE A 469 0.87 20.48 -11.38
CA PHE A 469 -0.32 20.89 -12.12
C PHE A 469 -0.39 22.42 -12.16
N ALA A 470 -1.07 22.94 -13.16
CA ALA A 470 -1.44 24.35 -13.20
C ALA A 470 -2.87 24.50 -12.70
N VAL A 471 -3.04 25.06 -11.51
CA VAL A 471 -4.34 25.28 -10.86
C VAL A 471 -4.41 26.70 -10.37
N ILE A 472 -5.54 27.35 -10.66
CA ILE A 472 -5.84 28.72 -10.24
C ILE A 472 -7.04 28.68 -9.31
N ALA A 473 -6.84 29.18 -8.09
CA ALA A 473 -7.93 29.29 -7.11
C ALA A 473 -8.61 30.65 -7.23
N GLY A 474 -9.93 30.66 -7.05
CA GLY A 474 -10.76 31.85 -7.07
C GLY A 474 -12.03 31.65 -7.89
N GLU A 475 -12.83 32.68 -7.93
CA GLU A 475 -14.10 32.68 -8.66
C GLU A 475 -13.91 32.79 -10.18
N LYS A 476 -14.95 32.49 -10.93
CA LYS A 476 -15.00 32.57 -12.39
C LYS A 476 -15.94 33.66 -12.81
N ALA A 477 -15.59 34.41 -13.86
CA ALA A 477 -16.40 35.48 -14.36
C ALA A 477 -16.23 35.70 -15.86
N MET A 478 -17.28 36.18 -16.50
CA MET A 478 -17.22 36.85 -17.80
C MET A 478 -17.00 38.34 -17.59
N ALA A 479 -16.04 38.90 -18.29
CA ALA A 479 -15.71 40.32 -18.16
C ALA A 479 -15.48 40.99 -19.51
N VAL A 480 -15.63 42.29 -19.53
CA VAL A 480 -15.28 43.16 -20.66
C VAL A 480 -14.27 44.17 -20.16
N ILE A 481 -13.10 44.20 -20.79
CA ILE A 481 -11.99 45.09 -20.43
C ILE A 481 -11.98 46.27 -21.41
N ARG A 482 -11.88 47.48 -20.87
CA ARG A 482 -11.75 48.74 -21.64
C ARG A 482 -10.54 49.51 -21.17
N LEU A 483 -9.76 50.02 -22.11
CA LEU A 483 -8.65 50.92 -21.85
C LEU A 483 -9.15 52.31 -21.44
N ALA A 484 -8.27 53.16 -20.94
CA ALA A 484 -8.62 54.51 -20.46
C ALA A 484 -9.25 55.40 -21.53
N ASP A 485 -8.93 55.18 -22.82
CA ASP A 485 -9.49 55.88 -23.97
C ASP A 485 -10.80 55.25 -24.49
N GLY A 486 -11.31 54.19 -23.83
CA GLY A 486 -12.51 53.47 -24.24
C GLY A 486 -12.28 52.40 -25.31
N SER A 487 -11.03 52.24 -25.79
CA SER A 487 -10.65 51.20 -26.75
C SER A 487 -10.52 49.84 -26.06
N GLU A 488 -10.43 48.80 -26.89
CA GLU A 488 -10.31 47.43 -26.46
C GLU A 488 -8.83 47.00 -26.38
N PRO A 489 -8.45 46.14 -25.41
CA PRO A 489 -7.16 45.46 -25.47
C PRO A 489 -7.06 44.63 -26.75
N PRO A 490 -5.83 44.39 -27.29
CA PRO A 490 -5.66 43.55 -28.46
C PRO A 490 -6.17 42.13 -28.24
N PHE A 491 -6.68 41.51 -29.29
CA PHE A 491 -7.04 40.09 -29.28
C PHE A 491 -5.81 39.25 -28.89
N GLY A 492 -6.00 38.30 -27.96
CA GLY A 492 -4.93 37.45 -27.47
C GLY A 492 -4.13 38.06 -26.33
N ALA A 493 -4.43 39.28 -25.86
CA ALA A 493 -3.86 39.80 -24.62
C ALA A 493 -4.19 38.88 -23.44
N THR A 494 -3.24 38.71 -22.53
CA THR A 494 -3.37 37.81 -21.38
C THR A 494 -3.63 38.62 -20.11
N VAL A 495 -4.47 38.07 -19.23
CA VAL A 495 -4.73 38.63 -17.90
C VAL A 495 -4.00 37.78 -16.87
N LEU A 496 -3.12 38.42 -16.10
CA LEU A 496 -2.29 37.76 -15.08
C LEU A 496 -2.74 38.20 -13.67
N ASN A 497 -2.82 37.23 -12.75
CA ASN A 497 -3.08 37.54 -11.34
C ASN A 497 -1.82 38.05 -10.61
N ALA A 498 -1.93 38.34 -9.32
CA ALA A 498 -0.81 38.82 -8.50
C ALA A 498 0.35 37.82 -8.43
N ARG A 499 0.11 36.53 -8.66
CA ARG A 499 1.12 35.45 -8.74
C ARG A 499 1.68 35.26 -10.15
N LYS A 500 1.34 36.14 -11.09
CA LYS A 500 1.74 36.06 -12.50
C LYS A 500 1.21 34.80 -13.22
N GLN A 501 0.12 34.21 -12.75
CA GLN A 501 -0.58 33.12 -13.41
C GLN A 501 -1.56 33.69 -14.44
N GLU A 502 -1.68 33.03 -15.59
CA GLU A 502 -2.63 33.39 -16.63
C GLU A 502 -4.06 33.00 -16.21
N THR A 503 -4.92 33.99 -16.05
CA THR A 503 -6.30 33.82 -15.63
C THR A 503 -7.31 33.95 -16.75
N GLY A 504 -6.91 34.45 -17.93
CA GLY A 504 -7.79 34.58 -19.08
C GLY A 504 -7.04 35.16 -20.28
N ILE A 505 -7.68 35.01 -21.45
CA ILE A 505 -7.22 35.56 -22.72
C ILE A 505 -8.32 36.44 -23.30
N VAL A 506 -7.95 37.64 -23.70
CA VAL A 506 -8.88 38.61 -24.26
C VAL A 506 -9.28 38.21 -25.66
N ASN A 507 -10.61 38.17 -25.91
CA ASN A 507 -11.22 37.92 -27.19
C ASN A 507 -11.65 39.25 -27.87
N ASP A 508 -12.31 39.13 -29.01
CA ASP A 508 -12.87 40.27 -29.70
C ASP A 508 -13.82 41.08 -28.80
N GLY A 509 -13.78 42.41 -28.95
CA GLY A 509 -14.59 43.29 -28.15
C GLY A 509 -14.14 43.50 -26.72
N GLY A 510 -12.93 43.07 -26.37
CA GLY A 510 -12.40 43.13 -25.01
C GLY A 510 -13.04 42.12 -24.06
N SER A 511 -13.81 41.18 -24.60
CA SER A 511 -14.43 40.10 -23.81
C SER A 511 -13.42 39.10 -23.34
N VAL A 512 -13.53 38.69 -22.08
CA VAL A 512 -12.63 37.69 -21.49
C VAL A 512 -13.37 36.83 -20.48
N TYR A 513 -13.08 35.54 -20.53
CA TYR A 513 -13.43 34.59 -19.45
C TYR A 513 -12.30 34.59 -18.45
N LEU A 514 -12.58 34.96 -17.21
CA LEU A 514 -11.64 35.00 -16.12
C LEU A 514 -11.86 33.84 -15.15
N SER A 515 -10.80 33.18 -14.74
CA SER A 515 -10.81 32.16 -13.70
C SER A 515 -9.81 32.53 -12.61
N GLY A 516 -10.09 32.11 -11.37
CA GLY A 516 -9.20 32.36 -10.25
C GLY A 516 -9.17 33.81 -9.78
N ILE A 517 -10.29 34.52 -9.86
CA ILE A 517 -10.40 35.90 -9.39
C ILE A 517 -10.85 35.96 -7.93
N ASN A 518 -10.34 36.95 -7.21
CA ASN A 518 -10.68 37.20 -5.82
C ASN A 518 -11.12 38.65 -5.63
N ALA A 519 -11.94 38.89 -4.63
CA ALA A 519 -12.44 40.24 -4.35
C ALA A 519 -11.28 41.22 -4.10
N GLY A 520 -11.30 42.37 -4.78
CA GLY A 520 -10.32 43.43 -4.62
C GLY A 520 -8.93 43.13 -5.20
N GLU A 521 -8.75 42.02 -5.88
CA GLU A 521 -7.47 41.63 -6.48
C GLU A 521 -7.12 42.54 -7.65
N ARG A 522 -5.85 42.91 -7.76
CA ARG A 522 -5.28 43.63 -8.89
C ARG A 522 -4.67 42.65 -9.87
N MET A 523 -5.08 42.79 -11.15
CA MET A 523 -4.65 41.92 -12.22
C MET A 523 -4.03 42.73 -13.35
N THR A 524 -3.00 42.16 -13.98
CA THR A 524 -2.27 42.85 -15.06
C THR A 524 -2.69 42.30 -16.42
N VAL A 525 -3.01 43.20 -17.35
CA VAL A 525 -3.25 42.85 -18.74
C VAL A 525 -1.97 43.04 -19.54
N ARG A 526 -1.54 41.98 -20.23
CA ARG A 526 -0.26 41.91 -20.92
C ARG A 526 -0.42 41.63 -22.40
N TRP A 527 0.25 42.42 -23.22
CA TRP A 527 0.46 42.18 -24.64
C TRP A 527 1.77 42.81 -25.09
N GLY A 528 2.29 42.35 -26.24
CA GLY A 528 3.56 42.86 -26.75
C GLY A 528 4.76 42.51 -25.84
N GLY A 529 4.67 41.43 -25.06
CA GLY A 529 5.74 40.97 -24.17
C GLY A 529 5.88 41.72 -22.85
N ALA A 530 5.02 42.68 -22.55
CA ALA A 530 5.06 43.46 -21.31
C ALA A 530 3.66 43.75 -20.77
N GLY A 531 3.55 43.92 -19.44
CA GLY A 531 2.34 44.40 -18.78
C GLY A 531 2.03 45.84 -19.24
N GLN A 532 0.80 46.08 -19.66
CA GLN A 532 0.38 47.35 -20.25
C GLN A 532 -0.56 48.14 -19.34
N CYS A 533 -1.46 47.47 -18.66
CA CYS A 533 -2.41 48.09 -17.78
C CYS A 533 -2.88 47.12 -16.69
N GLU A 534 -3.60 47.68 -15.72
CA GLU A 534 -4.05 46.96 -14.53
C GLU A 534 -5.57 47.10 -14.38
N VAL A 535 -6.23 46.00 -14.06
CA VAL A 535 -7.64 45.94 -13.67
C VAL A 535 -7.78 45.56 -12.22
N GLN A 536 -8.81 46.08 -11.56
CA GLN A 536 -9.11 45.77 -10.17
C GLN A 536 -10.48 45.09 -10.06
N MET A 537 -10.50 43.95 -9.36
CA MET A 537 -11.74 43.22 -9.11
C MET A 537 -12.62 43.97 -8.10
N PRO A 538 -13.94 43.88 -8.25
CA PRO A 538 -14.89 44.48 -7.30
C PRO A 538 -14.75 43.87 -5.90
N THR A 539 -15.18 44.63 -4.89
CA THR A 539 -15.28 44.19 -3.50
C THR A 539 -16.66 44.56 -2.96
N PRO A 540 -17.56 43.59 -2.64
CA PRO A 540 -17.47 42.15 -2.91
C PRO A 540 -17.68 41.79 -4.39
N LEU A 541 -17.33 40.54 -4.75
CA LEU A 541 -17.62 40.04 -6.09
C LEU A 541 -19.14 39.85 -6.28
N PRO A 542 -19.71 40.25 -7.44
CA PRO A 542 -21.12 40.04 -7.74
C PRO A 542 -21.52 38.56 -7.79
N ALA A 543 -22.76 38.23 -7.46
CA ALA A 543 -23.26 36.86 -7.37
C ALA A 543 -23.40 36.13 -8.72
N GLU A 544 -23.62 36.86 -9.83
CA GLU A 544 -23.92 36.27 -11.15
C GLU A 544 -22.87 36.65 -12.21
N MET A 545 -21.60 36.49 -11.90
CA MET A 545 -20.50 36.94 -12.76
C MET A 545 -20.38 36.19 -14.09
N LEU A 546 -20.91 34.96 -14.20
CA LEU A 546 -20.88 34.18 -15.44
C LEU A 546 -21.97 34.58 -16.43
N THR A 547 -23.09 35.08 -15.94
CA THR A 547 -24.25 35.51 -16.77
C THR A 547 -24.27 37.00 -17.00
N THR A 548 -23.72 37.79 -16.08
CA THR A 548 -23.65 39.26 -16.18
C THR A 548 -22.17 39.64 -16.27
N ASN A 549 -21.78 40.25 -17.39
CA ASN A 549 -20.40 40.66 -17.64
C ASN A 549 -19.93 41.71 -16.62
N LEU A 550 -18.78 41.50 -16.02
CA LEU A 550 -18.07 42.52 -15.26
C LEU A 550 -17.48 43.56 -16.24
N LEU A 551 -17.68 44.83 -15.94
CA LEU A 551 -17.04 45.91 -16.67
C LEU A 551 -15.75 46.29 -15.91
N LEU A 552 -14.62 46.07 -16.54
CA LEU A 552 -13.31 46.27 -15.92
C LEU A 552 -12.53 47.37 -16.66
N PRO A 553 -12.43 48.59 -16.12
CA PRO A 553 -11.56 49.60 -16.69
C PRO A 553 -10.08 49.20 -16.40
N CYS A 554 -9.26 49.25 -17.45
CA CYS A 554 -7.84 48.97 -17.40
C CYS A 554 -7.05 50.27 -17.31
N ARG A 555 -6.38 50.51 -16.19
CA ARG A 555 -5.58 51.70 -15.96
C ARG A 555 -4.13 51.46 -16.37
N ALA A 556 -3.53 52.42 -17.05
CA ALA A 556 -2.13 52.34 -17.40
C ALA A 556 -1.24 52.14 -16.13
N LEU A 557 -0.23 51.28 -16.22
CA LEU A 557 0.71 51.09 -15.15
C LEU A 557 1.49 52.38 -14.90
N SER A 558 1.61 52.79 -13.62
CA SER A 558 2.41 53.95 -13.25
C SER A 558 3.89 53.67 -13.53
N ALA A 559 4.62 54.70 -14.04
CA ALA A 559 6.01 54.62 -14.47
C ALA A 559 7.06 54.27 -13.38
N GLY A 560 6.61 53.81 -12.19
CA GLY A 560 7.44 53.46 -11.06
C GLY A 560 7.61 51.95 -10.83
N ASP A 561 6.87 51.08 -11.49
CA ASP A 561 6.92 49.64 -11.27
C ASP A 561 7.76 48.86 -12.32
N GLY A 562 8.52 49.54 -13.13
CA GLY A 562 9.49 48.96 -14.06
C GLY A 562 10.89 48.81 -13.48
N GLY A 563 11.00 48.34 -12.24
CA GLY A 563 12.28 48.22 -11.54
C GLY A 563 12.75 46.76 -11.46
N ASN A 564 13.76 46.44 -12.26
CA ASN A 564 14.74 45.36 -12.07
C ASN A 564 14.27 43.92 -12.13
N GLU A 565 14.25 43.38 -13.31
CA GLU A 565 14.54 41.97 -13.56
C GLU A 565 16.03 41.83 -14.00
N HIS A 566 16.84 41.31 -13.10
CA HIS A 566 18.08 40.60 -13.43
C HIS A 566 17.99 39.18 -12.92
#